data_adcd3f333246da2e0f0820a848e967e7
#
_entry.id   adcd3f333246da2e0f0820a848e967e7
#
_cell.length_a   1.000
_cell.length_b   1.000
_cell.length_c   1.000
_cell.angle_alpha   90.00
_cell.angle_beta   90.00
_cell.angle_gamma   90.00
#
_symmetry.space_group_name_H-M   'P 1'
#
loop_
_entity.id
_entity.type
_entity.pdbx_description
1 polymer ?
#
loop_
_entity_poly.entity_id
_entity_poly.type
_entity_poly.pdbx_seq_one_letter_code
_entity_poly.pdbx_strand_id
1 'polypeptide(L)'
;MISKRNIIVSLFLIFNPLTIHAEINSVSHGWGLFNRLSDSRITSLSFSTIAYPIESSAIALVNPALSSVYNEKIGLTHQSRIAGMVNSELVSFNKNISDSSWASIALLYEGVSGIPDTRNALLDWGNDGVFGTFDPGENNGILDEGERLDANKISYFSQNQIGLFGAMSKPYKGWELGIGMKLLFHSLDDNFALGTGMNFGAFRSFKNGTSIGIVLYDTPSSGVIWDNGDIELTPSFFSVGTHHLFFVEKYQIAINPVCRLDILMKERTIDSSLLLNTIPIEISGGIEAIYKRKIFARVGLYPSGAISTGLGILWENITIDYSYLIDNSISGIDENHLITISLSSDWIKKKVLNKIK
;
A
#
# COMPACT_ATOMS: atom_id res chain seq x y z
N MET A 1 -22.69 25.28 -32.75
CA MET A 1 -21.33 24.69 -32.89
C MET A 1 -20.47 25.24 -31.76
N ILE A 2 -20.51 24.59 -30.58
CA ILE A 2 -19.79 25.04 -29.37
C ILE A 2 -18.38 24.46 -29.47
N SER A 3 -17.39 25.34 -29.52
CA SER A 3 -15.97 25.01 -29.71
C SER A 3 -15.47 24.14 -28.55
N LYS A 4 -14.84 22.98 -28.88
CA LYS A 4 -14.17 22.05 -27.94
C LYS A 4 -13.11 22.72 -27.02
N ARG A 5 -12.76 23.98 -27.28
CA ARG A 5 -11.76 24.76 -26.55
C ARG A 5 -12.30 25.34 -25.24
N ASN A 6 -13.63 25.48 -25.10
CA ASN A 6 -14.23 26.10 -23.90
C ASN A 6 -14.58 25.09 -22.80
N ILE A 7 -14.55 23.79 -23.07
CA ILE A 7 -14.85 22.74 -22.07
C ILE A 7 -13.64 22.51 -21.13
N ILE A 8 -12.41 22.70 -21.62
CA ILE A 8 -11.19 22.51 -20.80
C ILE A 8 -10.99 23.66 -19.80
N VAL A 9 -11.41 24.87 -20.14
CA VAL A 9 -11.30 26.05 -19.26
C VAL A 9 -12.36 26.02 -18.15
N SER A 10 -13.53 25.45 -18.41
CA SER A 10 -14.62 25.37 -17.41
C SER A 10 -14.37 24.33 -16.31
N LEU A 11 -13.53 23.32 -16.56
CA LEU A 11 -13.16 22.33 -15.52
C LEU A 11 -12.12 22.86 -14.52
N PHE A 12 -11.37 23.91 -14.89
CA PHE A 12 -10.37 24.53 -14.02
C PHE A 12 -10.94 25.60 -13.07
N LEU A 13 -12.18 26.07 -13.30
CA LEU A 13 -12.81 27.14 -12.53
C LEU A 13 -13.74 26.67 -11.39
N ILE A 14 -13.90 25.35 -11.21
CA ILE A 14 -14.73 24.79 -10.12
C ILE A 14 -13.91 24.55 -8.83
N PHE A 15 -12.59 24.65 -8.89
CA PHE A 15 -11.73 24.64 -7.70
C PHE A 15 -11.43 26.09 -7.24
N ASN A 16 -12.45 26.82 -6.80
CA ASN A 16 -12.22 27.93 -5.89
C ASN A 16 -11.92 27.33 -4.51
N PRO A 17 -10.74 27.52 -3.93
CA PRO A 17 -10.50 27.11 -2.55
C PRO A 17 -11.36 28.07 -1.68
N LEU A 18 -12.52 27.59 -1.23
CA LEU A 18 -13.09 28.08 -0.01
C LEU A 18 -11.99 27.95 1.04
N THR A 19 -11.47 29.09 1.51
CA THR A 19 -10.56 29.16 2.64
C THR A 19 -11.32 28.74 3.90
N ILE A 20 -11.53 27.46 4.05
CA ILE A 20 -11.87 26.90 5.35
C ILE A 20 -10.54 26.90 6.11
N HIS A 21 -10.44 27.76 7.12
CA HIS A 21 -9.36 27.69 8.11
C HIS A 21 -9.65 26.50 9.04
N ALA A 22 -9.56 25.28 8.49
CA ALA A 22 -9.33 24.09 9.28
C ALA A 22 -7.81 24.02 9.49
N GLU A 23 -7.34 23.79 10.71
CA GLU A 23 -5.97 23.41 10.96
C GLU A 23 -5.75 22.10 10.21
N ILE A 24 -5.05 22.17 9.08
CA ILE A 24 -4.70 21.00 8.28
C ILE A 24 -3.57 20.31 9.04
N ASN A 25 -3.92 19.41 9.94
CA ASN A 25 -2.96 18.46 10.51
C ASN A 25 -2.54 17.49 9.42
N SER A 26 -1.37 17.71 8.82
CA SER A 26 -0.80 16.82 7.81
C SER A 26 -0.25 15.56 8.45
N VAL A 27 -1.10 14.76 9.08
CA VAL A 27 -0.75 13.46 9.64
C VAL A 27 -1.12 12.41 8.60
N SER A 28 -0.12 11.71 8.04
CA SER A 28 -0.29 10.79 6.91
C SER A 28 -0.77 9.37 7.31
N HIS A 29 -1.41 9.22 8.47
CA HIS A 29 -1.78 7.88 8.99
C HIS A 29 -2.98 7.26 8.28
N GLY A 30 -3.94 8.06 7.81
CA GLY A 30 -5.18 7.56 7.21
C GLY A 30 -5.01 6.81 5.88
N TRP A 31 -3.87 6.96 5.21
CA TRP A 31 -3.63 6.42 3.87
C TRP A 31 -2.73 5.17 3.82
N GLY A 32 -2.35 4.64 4.97
CA GLY A 32 -1.39 3.56 5.12
C GLY A 32 -1.75 2.27 4.39
N LEU A 33 -3.03 1.93 4.25
CA LEU A 33 -3.51 0.72 3.60
C LEU A 33 -2.93 0.54 2.19
N PHE A 34 -2.99 1.57 1.33
CA PHE A 34 -2.50 1.50 -0.05
C PHE A 34 -0.97 1.51 -0.19
N ASN A 35 -0.26 1.95 0.85
CA ASN A 35 1.20 2.02 0.84
C ASN A 35 1.87 0.78 1.44
N ARG A 36 1.13 -0.02 2.22
CA ARG A 36 1.65 -1.17 2.97
C ARG A 36 1.15 -2.51 2.48
N LEU A 37 -0.06 -2.57 1.89
CA LEU A 37 -0.66 -3.81 1.44
C LEU A 37 -0.48 -3.99 -0.07
N SER A 38 0.17 -5.09 -0.44
CA SER A 38 0.26 -5.60 -1.80
C SER A 38 0.39 -7.12 -1.77
N ASP A 39 0.72 -7.75 -2.90
CA ASP A 39 0.99 -9.18 -2.90
C ASP A 39 2.39 -9.50 -2.35
N SER A 40 2.60 -10.78 -2.00
CA SER A 40 3.87 -11.28 -1.44
C SER A 40 5.06 -11.04 -2.37
N ARG A 41 4.87 -11.06 -3.69
CA ARG A 41 5.94 -10.89 -4.67
C ARG A 41 6.43 -9.44 -4.71
N ILE A 42 5.52 -8.48 -4.66
CA ILE A 42 5.81 -7.04 -4.61
C ILE A 42 6.45 -6.68 -3.26
N THR A 43 5.86 -7.16 -2.17
CA THR A 43 6.34 -6.88 -0.81
C THR A 43 7.75 -7.44 -0.56
N SER A 44 8.05 -8.65 -1.05
CA SER A 44 9.38 -9.26 -0.95
C SER A 44 10.48 -8.54 -1.75
N LEU A 45 10.11 -7.61 -2.64
CA LEU A 45 11.00 -6.73 -3.38
C LEU A 45 10.92 -5.28 -2.88
N SER A 46 10.42 -5.07 -1.64
CA SER A 46 10.32 -3.76 -0.97
C SER A 46 9.60 -2.70 -1.79
N PHE A 47 8.53 -3.09 -2.51
CA PHE A 47 7.77 -2.23 -3.42
C PHE A 47 8.60 -1.54 -4.52
N SER A 48 9.82 -2.06 -4.80
CA SER A 48 10.72 -1.49 -5.80
C SER A 48 10.40 -1.88 -7.25
N THR A 49 9.22 -2.47 -7.47
CA THR A 49 8.80 -3.07 -8.76
C THR A 49 8.17 -2.07 -9.74
N ILE A 50 8.29 -0.75 -9.52
CA ILE A 50 7.66 0.28 -10.39
C ILE A 50 8.12 0.22 -11.85
N ALA A 51 9.30 -0.37 -12.11
CA ALA A 51 9.86 -0.60 -13.44
C ALA A 51 9.94 -2.08 -13.81
N TYR A 52 9.50 -2.98 -12.93
CA TYR A 52 9.60 -4.41 -13.15
C TYR A 52 8.22 -5.00 -13.49
N PRO A 53 8.04 -5.42 -14.75
CA PRO A 53 6.80 -6.03 -15.21
C PRO A 53 6.66 -7.45 -14.67
N ILE A 54 6.34 -7.61 -13.39
CA ILE A 54 6.09 -8.92 -12.77
C ILE A 54 4.70 -9.44 -13.07
N GLU A 55 4.57 -10.77 -13.10
CA GLU A 55 3.26 -11.42 -13.26
C GLU A 55 2.44 -11.37 -11.95
N SER A 56 1.92 -10.21 -11.63
CA SER A 56 1.05 -9.96 -10.47
C SER A 56 -0.21 -9.21 -10.89
N SER A 57 -1.36 -9.62 -10.38
CA SER A 57 -2.62 -8.87 -10.57
C SER A 57 -2.67 -7.59 -9.73
N ALA A 58 -1.83 -7.46 -8.70
CA ALA A 58 -1.73 -6.30 -7.83
C ALA A 58 -0.71 -5.25 -8.30
N ILE A 59 0.05 -5.50 -9.38
CA ILE A 59 1.15 -4.63 -9.82
C ILE A 59 0.72 -3.19 -10.11
N ALA A 60 -0.53 -2.99 -10.52
CA ALA A 60 -1.08 -1.67 -10.78
C ALA A 60 -1.15 -0.78 -9.54
N LEU A 61 -1.20 -1.35 -8.32
CA LEU A 61 -1.08 -0.60 -7.05
C LEU A 61 0.26 0.14 -6.96
N VAL A 62 1.32 -0.47 -7.51
CA VAL A 62 2.67 0.09 -7.51
C VAL A 62 2.90 1.00 -8.72
N ASN A 63 2.47 0.59 -9.91
CA ASN A 63 2.53 1.44 -11.11
C ASN A 63 1.33 1.16 -12.01
N PRO A 64 0.38 2.09 -12.13
CA PRO A 64 -0.81 1.91 -12.96
C PRO A 64 -0.50 1.53 -14.42
N ALA A 65 0.65 1.96 -14.96
CA ALA A 65 1.08 1.65 -16.32
C ALA A 65 1.42 0.17 -16.54
N LEU A 66 1.69 -0.58 -15.46
CA LEU A 66 2.03 -2.01 -15.55
C LEU A 66 0.80 -2.92 -15.65
N SER A 67 -0.43 -2.38 -15.62
CA SER A 67 -1.66 -3.15 -15.82
C SER A 67 -1.66 -3.90 -17.16
N SER A 68 -1.00 -3.37 -18.20
CA SER A 68 -0.99 -3.89 -19.57
C SER A 68 0.01 -5.02 -19.83
N VAL A 69 0.85 -5.37 -18.89
CA VAL A 69 2.07 -6.13 -19.21
C VAL A 69 1.88 -7.64 -19.17
N TYR A 70 0.82 -8.17 -18.54
CA TYR A 70 0.65 -9.63 -18.38
C TYR A 70 -0.78 -10.15 -18.50
N ASN A 71 -0.87 -11.50 -18.62
CA ASN A 71 -2.11 -12.25 -18.74
C ASN A 71 -3.09 -11.97 -17.60
N GLU A 72 -4.38 -12.12 -17.89
CA GLU A 72 -5.47 -12.01 -16.91
C GLU A 72 -5.25 -12.94 -15.72
N LYS A 73 -5.11 -12.36 -14.52
CA LYS A 73 -4.93 -13.09 -13.26
C LYS A 73 -5.83 -12.57 -12.16
N ILE A 74 -6.17 -13.47 -11.26
CA ILE A 74 -6.80 -13.15 -9.97
C ILE A 74 -5.78 -13.46 -8.89
N GLY A 75 -5.55 -12.54 -7.97
CA GLY A 75 -4.68 -12.70 -6.79
C GLY A 75 -5.47 -12.55 -5.51
N LEU A 76 -5.17 -13.43 -4.54
CA LEU A 76 -5.69 -13.41 -3.19
C LEU A 76 -4.49 -13.35 -2.24
N THR A 77 -4.40 -12.33 -1.41
CA THR A 77 -3.30 -12.16 -0.44
C THR A 77 -3.86 -12.02 0.95
N HIS A 78 -3.28 -12.74 1.88
CA HIS A 78 -3.45 -12.56 3.32
C HIS A 78 -2.14 -12.04 3.92
N GLN A 79 -2.23 -11.01 4.76
CA GLN A 79 -1.13 -10.43 5.51
C GLN A 79 -1.45 -10.44 7.01
N SER A 80 -0.50 -10.91 7.81
CA SER A 80 -0.56 -10.89 9.27
C SER A 80 0.62 -10.12 9.82
N ARG A 81 0.36 -9.12 10.67
CA ARG A 81 1.35 -8.24 11.28
C ARG A 81 1.14 -8.15 12.78
N ILE A 82 2.20 -7.74 13.51
CA ILE A 82 2.16 -7.47 14.95
C ILE A 82 1.59 -8.70 15.69
N ALA A 83 2.28 -9.84 15.55
CA ALA A 83 1.88 -11.11 16.16
C ALA A 83 0.41 -11.51 15.89
N GLY A 84 -0.12 -11.17 14.71
CA GLY A 84 -1.50 -11.50 14.31
C GLY A 84 -2.58 -10.52 14.77
N MET A 85 -2.22 -9.43 15.42
CA MET A 85 -3.20 -8.41 15.85
C MET A 85 -3.74 -7.60 14.67
N VAL A 86 -2.94 -7.37 13.63
CA VAL A 86 -3.35 -6.66 12.42
C VAL A 86 -3.43 -7.64 11.27
N ASN A 87 -4.61 -7.82 10.72
CA ASN A 87 -4.84 -8.70 9.58
C ASN A 87 -5.31 -7.88 8.37
N SER A 88 -4.76 -8.19 7.21
CA SER A 88 -5.08 -7.48 5.97
C SER A 88 -5.31 -8.48 4.84
N GLU A 89 -6.28 -8.17 3.98
CA GLU A 89 -6.69 -8.99 2.85
C GLU A 89 -6.63 -8.16 1.57
N LEU A 90 -6.16 -8.77 0.49
CA LEU A 90 -6.14 -8.17 -0.83
C LEU A 90 -6.72 -9.13 -1.85
N VAL A 91 -7.73 -8.68 -2.57
CA VAL A 91 -8.22 -9.34 -3.78
C VAL A 91 -7.91 -8.46 -4.96
N SER A 92 -7.16 -8.97 -5.93
CA SER A 92 -6.76 -8.20 -7.11
C SER A 92 -7.08 -8.93 -8.40
N PHE A 93 -7.42 -8.17 -9.43
CA PHE A 93 -7.76 -8.68 -10.75
C PHE A 93 -7.27 -7.73 -11.83
N ASN A 94 -6.68 -8.26 -12.89
CA ASN A 94 -6.36 -7.51 -14.10
C ASN A 94 -6.99 -8.15 -15.33
N LYS A 95 -7.42 -7.32 -16.26
CA LYS A 95 -8.13 -7.75 -17.47
C LYS A 95 -7.79 -6.88 -18.66
N ASN A 96 -7.66 -7.52 -19.81
CA ASN A 96 -7.66 -6.83 -21.10
C ASN A 96 -9.08 -6.36 -21.42
N ILE A 97 -9.28 -5.06 -21.71
CA ILE A 97 -10.57 -4.48 -22.07
C ILE A 97 -10.70 -4.34 -23.58
N SER A 98 -9.59 -4.05 -24.27
CA SER A 98 -9.52 -3.91 -25.71
C SER A 98 -8.12 -4.23 -26.20
N ASP A 99 -7.89 -4.33 -27.52
CA ASP A 99 -6.59 -4.67 -28.13
C ASP A 99 -5.40 -3.84 -27.60
N SER A 100 -5.66 -2.70 -26.99
CA SER A 100 -4.61 -1.80 -26.49
C SER A 100 -4.87 -1.21 -25.10
N SER A 101 -5.87 -1.71 -24.37
CA SER A 101 -6.22 -1.12 -23.07
C SER A 101 -6.45 -2.19 -22.02
N TRP A 102 -5.91 -1.97 -20.83
CA TRP A 102 -6.02 -2.87 -19.68
C TRP A 102 -6.65 -2.16 -18.50
N ALA A 103 -7.37 -2.91 -17.69
CA ALA A 103 -7.86 -2.48 -16.39
C ALA A 103 -7.37 -3.39 -15.30
N SER A 104 -7.17 -2.82 -14.13
CA SER A 104 -6.91 -3.53 -12.90
C SER A 104 -7.85 -3.03 -11.81
N ILE A 105 -8.32 -3.94 -10.97
CA ILE A 105 -9.13 -3.63 -9.80
C ILE A 105 -8.51 -4.36 -8.61
N ALA A 106 -8.46 -3.70 -7.47
CA ALA A 106 -8.05 -4.31 -6.21
C ALA A 106 -8.98 -3.85 -5.09
N LEU A 107 -9.40 -4.81 -4.26
CA LEU A 107 -10.12 -4.59 -3.01
C LEU A 107 -9.16 -4.93 -1.86
N LEU A 108 -8.95 -3.97 -0.98
CA LEU A 108 -8.07 -4.07 0.17
C LEU A 108 -8.91 -3.99 1.45
N TYR A 109 -8.54 -4.78 2.43
CA TYR A 109 -9.10 -4.70 3.79
C TYR A 109 -7.97 -4.76 4.80
N GLU A 110 -8.09 -4.00 5.88
CA GLU A 110 -7.22 -4.11 7.06
C GLU A 110 -8.08 -3.91 8.30
N GLY A 111 -7.90 -4.80 9.28
CA GLY A 111 -8.67 -4.76 10.51
C GLY A 111 -7.83 -5.03 11.75
N VAL A 112 -8.14 -4.31 12.82
CA VAL A 112 -7.66 -4.53 14.19
C VAL A 112 -8.89 -4.61 15.09
N SER A 113 -9.01 -5.68 15.85
CA SER A 113 -10.12 -5.88 16.80
C SER A 113 -9.60 -6.01 18.23
N GLY A 114 -10.48 -5.73 19.18
CA GLY A 114 -10.14 -5.87 20.60
C GLY A 114 -9.16 -4.81 21.11
N ILE A 115 -9.21 -3.61 20.55
CA ILE A 115 -8.42 -2.47 21.05
C ILE A 115 -9.03 -2.02 22.38
N PRO A 116 -8.27 -2.04 23.50
CA PRO A 116 -8.82 -1.67 24.79
C PRO A 116 -9.09 -0.17 24.86
N ASP A 117 -10.31 0.20 25.25
CA ASP A 117 -10.69 1.56 25.60
C ASP A 117 -10.62 1.74 27.10
N THR A 118 -9.66 2.54 27.54
CA THR A 118 -9.39 2.81 28.95
C THR A 118 -9.87 4.19 29.40
N ARG A 119 -10.52 4.98 28.52
CA ARG A 119 -10.95 6.36 28.80
C ARG A 119 -11.81 6.50 30.06
N ASN A 120 -12.61 5.50 30.37
CA ASN A 120 -13.50 5.47 31.54
C ASN A 120 -13.03 4.50 32.65
N ALA A 121 -11.85 3.92 32.50
CA ALA A 121 -11.35 2.86 33.39
C ALA A 121 -10.39 3.37 34.47
N LEU A 122 -9.94 4.63 34.37
CA LEU A 122 -9.00 5.20 35.34
C LEU A 122 -9.65 5.25 36.73
N LEU A 123 -8.94 4.72 37.72
CA LEU A 123 -9.17 4.94 39.14
C LEU A 123 -8.25 6.08 39.56
N ASP A 124 -8.73 7.31 39.33
CA ASP A 124 -8.03 8.57 39.56
C ASP A 124 -8.08 8.91 41.07
N TRP A 125 -7.31 8.17 41.86
CA TRP A 125 -7.33 8.17 43.33
C TRP A 125 -6.10 8.81 43.91
N GLY A 126 -5.25 9.43 43.10
CA GLY A 126 -4.03 10.09 43.53
C GLY A 126 -2.90 9.14 43.96
N ASN A 127 -1.86 9.72 44.51
CA ASN A 127 -0.61 9.00 44.81
C ASN A 127 -0.74 7.99 45.95
N ASP A 128 -1.71 8.16 46.89
CA ASP A 128 -1.92 7.22 47.99
C ASP A 128 -2.85 6.05 47.57
N GLY A 129 -3.49 6.12 46.41
CA GLY A 129 -4.39 5.10 45.86
C GLY A 129 -5.70 4.94 46.63
N VAL A 130 -6.12 5.97 47.39
CA VAL A 130 -7.34 5.98 48.21
C VAL A 130 -8.22 7.14 47.75
N PHE A 131 -9.43 6.84 47.26
CA PHE A 131 -10.35 7.86 46.79
C PHE A 131 -10.85 8.77 47.92
N GLY A 132 -10.83 10.09 47.66
CA GLY A 132 -11.40 11.11 48.52
C GLY A 132 -10.45 11.62 49.64
N THR A 133 -9.16 11.38 49.51
CA THR A 133 -8.12 11.93 50.43
C THR A 133 -7.62 13.29 49.97
N PHE A 134 -7.94 13.71 48.72
CA PHE A 134 -7.51 14.98 48.12
C PHE A 134 -6.01 15.16 48.04
N ASP A 135 -5.27 14.06 47.90
CA ASP A 135 -3.85 14.06 47.74
C ASP A 135 -3.42 14.52 46.33
N PRO A 136 -2.14 14.83 46.10
CA PRO A 136 -1.68 15.21 44.74
C PRO A 136 -1.93 14.09 43.72
N GLY A 137 -2.54 14.46 42.57
CA GLY A 137 -2.87 13.56 41.50
C GLY A 137 -4.33 13.13 41.45
N GLU A 138 -5.08 13.19 42.56
CA GLU A 138 -6.50 12.78 42.60
C GLU A 138 -7.38 13.69 41.72
N ASN A 139 -8.22 13.07 40.85
CA ASN A 139 -9.13 13.72 39.92
C ASN A 139 -8.47 14.64 38.88
N ASN A 140 -7.24 14.36 38.48
CA ASN A 140 -6.54 15.13 37.45
C ASN A 140 -6.74 14.59 36.02
N GLY A 141 -7.33 13.39 35.86
CA GLY A 141 -7.59 12.74 34.58
C GLY A 141 -6.37 12.10 33.92
N ILE A 142 -5.25 12.00 34.63
CA ILE A 142 -4.00 11.44 34.15
C ILE A 142 -3.66 10.20 34.99
N LEU A 143 -3.15 9.16 34.35
CA LEU A 143 -2.67 7.97 35.08
C LEU A 143 -1.33 8.26 35.72
N ASP A 144 -1.33 8.54 37.02
CA ASP A 144 -0.14 8.83 37.83
C ASP A 144 0.48 7.55 38.44
N GLU A 145 1.68 7.70 39.00
CA GLU A 145 2.38 6.60 39.67
C GLU A 145 1.57 6.15 40.91
N GLY A 146 1.22 4.86 40.98
CA GLY A 146 0.41 4.30 42.07
C GLY A 146 -1.06 4.10 41.70
N GLU A 147 -1.53 4.77 40.68
CA GLU A 147 -2.90 4.59 40.17
C GLU A 147 -3.03 3.37 39.28
N ARG A 148 -4.25 2.95 39.03
CA ARG A 148 -4.57 1.76 38.23
C ARG A 148 -5.86 1.90 37.45
N LEU A 149 -6.04 1.01 36.48
CA LEU A 149 -7.29 0.91 35.73
C LEU A 149 -8.24 -0.12 36.36
N ASP A 150 -9.52 0.20 36.41
CA ASP A 150 -10.59 -0.76 36.73
C ASP A 150 -10.82 -1.65 35.49
N ALA A 151 -10.37 -2.91 35.58
CA ALA A 151 -10.53 -3.87 34.49
C ALA A 151 -12.00 -4.09 34.08
N ASN A 152 -12.96 -3.88 34.99
CA ASN A 152 -14.40 -4.05 34.70
C ASN A 152 -14.97 -2.88 33.87
N LYS A 153 -14.26 -1.77 33.77
CA LYS A 153 -14.66 -0.59 33.00
C LYS A 153 -13.94 -0.48 31.66
N ILE A 154 -13.00 -1.40 31.37
CA ILE A 154 -12.37 -1.46 30.05
C ILE A 154 -13.37 -1.98 29.05
N SER A 155 -13.72 -1.15 28.07
CA SER A 155 -14.45 -1.56 26.86
C SER A 155 -13.48 -1.84 25.72
N TYR A 156 -14.00 -2.34 24.59
CA TYR A 156 -13.15 -2.66 23.44
C TYR A 156 -13.79 -2.12 22.18
N PHE A 157 -12.96 -1.59 21.30
CA PHE A 157 -13.38 -1.14 19.98
C PHE A 157 -12.55 -1.80 18.87
N SER A 158 -12.89 -1.48 17.63
CA SER A 158 -12.20 -2.01 16.45
C SER A 158 -11.86 -0.88 15.48
N GLN A 159 -10.79 -1.09 14.71
CA GLN A 159 -10.45 -0.28 13.55
C GLN A 159 -10.62 -1.14 12.29
N ASN A 160 -11.25 -0.59 11.24
CA ASN A 160 -11.39 -1.25 9.95
C ASN A 160 -11.12 -0.26 8.82
N GLN A 161 -10.36 -0.70 7.82
CA GLN A 161 -10.12 0.05 6.59
C GLN A 161 -10.51 -0.81 5.39
N ILE A 162 -11.28 -0.24 4.47
CA ILE A 162 -11.63 -0.86 3.19
C ILE A 162 -11.15 0.07 2.08
N GLY A 163 -10.27 -0.42 1.23
CA GLY A 163 -9.74 0.29 0.08
C GLY A 163 -10.25 -0.31 -1.23
N LEU A 164 -10.68 0.53 -2.15
CA LEU A 164 -10.93 0.15 -3.53
C LEU A 164 -9.93 0.90 -4.43
N PHE A 165 -9.21 0.14 -5.24
CA PHE A 165 -8.31 0.67 -6.26
C PHE A 165 -8.76 0.25 -7.64
N GLY A 166 -8.81 1.20 -8.57
CA GLY A 166 -9.05 0.95 -9.98
C GLY A 166 -7.96 1.61 -10.82
N ALA A 167 -7.43 0.90 -11.82
CA ALA A 167 -6.45 1.46 -12.75
C ALA A 167 -6.77 1.09 -14.20
N MET A 168 -6.34 1.96 -15.09
CA MET A 168 -6.36 1.73 -16.53
C MET A 168 -5.01 2.09 -17.14
N SER A 169 -4.56 1.30 -18.12
CA SER A 169 -3.34 1.57 -18.87
C SER A 169 -3.54 1.45 -20.37
N LYS A 170 -2.70 2.18 -21.12
CA LYS A 170 -2.72 2.22 -22.57
C LYS A 170 -1.33 2.53 -23.14
N PRO A 171 -0.89 1.86 -24.23
CA PRO A 171 0.33 2.20 -24.93
C PRO A 171 0.23 3.54 -25.66
N TYR A 172 1.29 4.35 -25.57
CA TYR A 172 1.42 5.61 -26.27
C TYR A 172 2.89 5.90 -26.62
N LYS A 173 3.22 5.96 -27.91
CA LYS A 173 4.57 6.28 -28.45
C LYS A 173 5.71 5.46 -27.81
N GLY A 174 5.47 4.16 -27.58
CA GLY A 174 6.46 3.24 -27.00
C GLY A 174 6.60 3.31 -25.48
N TRP A 175 5.72 4.05 -24.82
CA TRP A 175 5.47 4.01 -23.39
C TRP A 175 4.15 3.34 -23.10
N GLU A 176 4.03 2.69 -21.96
CA GLU A 176 2.76 2.37 -21.33
C GLU A 176 2.42 3.50 -20.37
N LEU A 177 1.25 4.11 -20.49
CA LEU A 177 0.75 5.14 -19.60
C LEU A 177 -0.43 4.59 -18.80
N GLY A 178 -0.48 4.93 -17.52
CA GLY A 178 -1.54 4.45 -16.64
C GLY A 178 -2.04 5.53 -15.69
N ILE A 179 -3.32 5.41 -15.34
CA ILE A 179 -3.97 6.17 -14.29
C ILE A 179 -4.59 5.21 -13.29
N GLY A 180 -4.43 5.50 -11.99
CA GLY A 180 -5.04 4.76 -10.90
C GLY A 180 -5.84 5.69 -9.99
N MET A 181 -6.96 5.20 -9.48
CA MET A 181 -7.81 5.89 -8.52
C MET A 181 -7.96 5.03 -7.26
N LYS A 182 -7.89 5.66 -6.11
CA LYS A 182 -8.03 5.06 -4.78
C LYS A 182 -9.28 5.63 -4.11
N LEU A 183 -10.04 4.77 -3.46
CA LEU A 183 -11.14 5.14 -2.56
C LEU A 183 -10.90 4.43 -1.24
N LEU A 184 -11.05 5.10 -0.12
CA LEU A 184 -10.88 4.56 1.22
C LEU A 184 -12.14 4.82 2.04
N PHE A 185 -12.60 3.79 2.74
CA PHE A 185 -13.49 3.88 3.89
C PHE A 185 -12.70 3.44 5.13
N HIS A 186 -12.70 4.26 6.17
CA HIS A 186 -12.02 3.98 7.43
C HIS A 186 -13.01 4.15 8.57
N SER A 187 -13.11 3.16 9.46
CA SER A 187 -13.90 3.19 10.68
C SER A 187 -12.97 2.97 11.87
N LEU A 188 -13.07 3.82 12.87
CA LEU A 188 -12.32 3.76 14.11
C LEU A 188 -13.24 4.13 15.27
N ASP A 189 -13.52 3.15 16.13
CA ASP A 189 -14.52 3.30 17.20
C ASP A 189 -15.87 3.75 16.61
N ASP A 190 -16.44 4.83 17.09
CA ASP A 190 -17.70 5.43 16.62
C ASP A 190 -17.52 6.39 15.42
N ASN A 191 -16.28 6.66 15.00
CA ASN A 191 -15.98 7.60 13.93
C ASN A 191 -15.74 6.88 12.61
N PHE A 192 -16.02 7.58 11.50
CA PHE A 192 -15.67 7.10 10.17
C PHE A 192 -15.07 8.20 9.29
N ALA A 193 -14.32 7.78 8.29
CA ALA A 193 -13.73 8.67 7.32
C ALA A 193 -13.83 8.12 5.90
N LEU A 194 -13.87 9.03 4.93
CA LEU A 194 -13.82 8.73 3.50
C LEU A 194 -12.58 9.36 2.89
N GLY A 195 -11.88 8.60 2.05
CA GLY A 195 -10.67 9.05 1.39
C GLY A 195 -10.68 8.82 -0.11
N THR A 196 -9.94 9.68 -0.83
CA THR A 196 -9.71 9.53 -2.27
C THR A 196 -8.31 9.97 -2.65
N GLY A 197 -7.76 9.37 -3.72
CA GLY A 197 -6.45 9.70 -4.26
C GLY A 197 -6.26 9.19 -5.67
N MET A 198 -5.28 9.75 -6.39
CA MET A 198 -4.96 9.37 -7.77
C MET A 198 -3.47 9.17 -7.95
N ASN A 199 -3.12 8.20 -8.81
CA ASN A 199 -1.75 7.92 -9.23
C ASN A 199 -1.66 8.00 -10.75
N PHE A 200 -0.52 8.52 -11.25
CA PHE A 200 -0.19 8.49 -12.68
C PHE A 200 1.10 7.71 -12.88
N GLY A 201 1.09 6.77 -13.80
CA GLY A 201 2.21 5.91 -14.09
C GLY A 201 2.66 5.98 -15.54
N ALA A 202 3.96 5.78 -15.75
CA ALA A 202 4.56 5.54 -17.04
C ALA A 202 5.57 4.40 -16.94
N PHE A 203 5.64 3.58 -18.00
CA PHE A 203 6.55 2.44 -18.07
C PHE A 203 7.09 2.29 -19.48
N ARG A 204 8.37 1.92 -19.57
CA ARG A 204 9.00 1.59 -20.86
C ARG A 204 10.02 0.46 -20.69
N SER A 205 9.90 -0.55 -21.54
CA SER A 205 10.89 -1.62 -21.67
C SER A 205 11.75 -1.40 -22.93
N PHE A 206 13.03 -1.71 -22.81
CA PHE A 206 14.01 -1.60 -23.89
C PHE A 206 14.45 -3.00 -24.34
N LYS A 207 14.93 -3.10 -25.58
CA LYS A 207 15.35 -4.36 -26.20
C LYS A 207 16.55 -5.04 -25.50
N ASN A 208 17.32 -4.31 -24.73
CA ASN A 208 18.47 -4.82 -23.98
C ASN A 208 18.09 -5.48 -22.64
N GLY A 209 16.80 -5.63 -22.35
CA GLY A 209 16.32 -6.20 -21.10
C GLY A 209 16.19 -5.21 -19.93
N THR A 210 16.50 -3.93 -20.16
CA THR A 210 16.31 -2.85 -19.17
C THR A 210 14.89 -2.31 -19.27
N SER A 211 14.33 -1.89 -18.14
CA SER A 211 13.05 -1.16 -18.07
C SER A 211 13.16 0.03 -17.14
N ILE A 212 12.35 1.05 -17.40
CA ILE A 212 12.22 2.25 -16.57
C ILE A 212 10.74 2.44 -16.24
N GLY A 213 10.46 2.75 -14.98
CA GLY A 213 9.14 3.11 -14.47
C GLY A 213 9.17 4.48 -13.80
N ILE A 214 8.11 5.23 -13.98
CA ILE A 214 7.90 6.55 -13.37
C ILE A 214 6.49 6.57 -12.81
N VAL A 215 6.34 7.05 -11.58
CA VAL A 215 5.01 7.18 -10.95
C VAL A 215 4.93 8.50 -10.21
N LEU A 216 3.81 9.19 -10.37
CA LEU A 216 3.42 10.31 -9.54
C LEU A 216 2.26 9.82 -8.66
N TYR A 217 2.54 9.68 -7.37
CA TYR A 217 1.58 9.19 -6.39
C TYR A 217 0.80 10.32 -5.75
N ASP A 218 -0.43 10.00 -5.37
CA ASP A 218 -1.29 10.84 -4.52
C ASP A 218 -1.45 12.27 -5.04
N THR A 219 -1.76 12.43 -6.34
CA THR A 219 -1.79 13.72 -7.04
C THR A 219 -3.22 14.28 -7.16
N PRO A 220 -3.43 15.59 -6.90
CA PRO A 220 -2.47 16.58 -6.38
C PRO A 220 -2.15 16.40 -4.91
N SER A 221 -2.95 15.65 -4.18
CA SER A 221 -2.84 15.19 -2.81
C SER A 221 -3.93 14.15 -2.58
N SER A 222 -3.65 13.09 -1.88
CA SER A 222 -4.70 12.19 -1.37
C SER A 222 -5.24 12.75 -0.06
N GLY A 223 -6.52 12.59 0.18
CA GLY A 223 -7.17 13.15 1.37
C GLY A 223 -8.13 12.17 2.00
N VAL A 224 -8.24 12.24 3.32
CA VAL A 224 -9.22 11.53 4.15
C VAL A 224 -9.99 12.59 4.95
N ILE A 225 -11.31 12.51 4.92
CA ILE A 225 -12.21 13.41 5.62
C ILE A 225 -12.99 12.60 6.64
N TRP A 226 -12.85 12.94 7.91
CA TRP A 226 -13.56 12.34 9.03
C TRP A 226 -14.95 12.97 9.21
N ASP A 227 -15.85 12.22 9.83
CA ASP A 227 -17.22 12.67 10.15
C ASP A 227 -17.27 13.81 11.16
N ASN A 228 -16.23 13.98 11.99
CA ASN A 228 -16.06 15.14 12.89
C ASN A 228 -15.55 16.40 12.17
N GLY A 229 -15.25 16.34 10.86
CA GLY A 229 -14.77 17.43 10.04
C GLY A 229 -13.24 17.52 9.92
N ASP A 230 -12.48 16.68 10.59
CA ASP A 230 -11.03 16.65 10.46
C ASP A 230 -10.60 16.17 9.07
N ILE A 231 -9.54 16.78 8.54
CA ILE A 231 -9.01 16.46 7.22
C ILE A 231 -7.54 16.06 7.35
N GLU A 232 -7.23 14.86 6.88
CA GLU A 232 -5.86 14.37 6.75
C GLU A 232 -5.43 14.43 5.28
N LEU A 233 -4.27 15.02 5.01
CA LEU A 233 -3.73 15.10 3.65
C LEU A 233 -2.40 14.33 3.56
N THR A 234 -2.29 13.49 2.52
CA THR A 234 -1.05 12.82 2.14
C THR A 234 -0.45 13.56 0.94
N PRO A 235 0.71 14.21 1.10
CA PRO A 235 1.37 14.92 0.00
C PRO A 235 1.73 13.99 -1.15
N SER A 236 1.67 14.51 -2.37
CA SER A 236 2.18 13.81 -3.56
C SER A 236 3.67 13.52 -3.43
N PHE A 237 4.13 12.45 -4.06
CA PHE A 237 5.55 12.17 -4.23
C PHE A 237 5.82 11.54 -5.59
N PHE A 238 7.04 11.72 -6.06
CA PHE A 238 7.49 11.26 -7.36
C PHE A 238 8.45 10.08 -7.21
N SER A 239 8.22 9.02 -7.98
CA SER A 239 9.07 7.82 -7.95
C SER A 239 9.64 7.52 -9.33
N VAL A 240 10.91 7.16 -9.35
CA VAL A 240 11.60 6.61 -10.54
C VAL A 240 12.21 5.27 -10.18
N GLY A 241 12.07 4.30 -11.06
CA GLY A 241 12.71 3.01 -10.86
C GLY A 241 13.29 2.43 -12.13
N THR A 242 14.15 1.46 -11.93
CA THR A 242 14.77 0.70 -13.01
C THR A 242 14.79 -0.78 -12.68
N HIS A 243 14.76 -1.58 -13.71
CA HIS A 243 14.90 -3.04 -13.68
C HIS A 243 15.79 -3.48 -14.82
N HIS A 244 16.54 -4.56 -14.63
CA HIS A 244 17.28 -5.22 -15.71
C HIS A 244 17.15 -6.74 -15.62
N LEU A 245 16.94 -7.39 -16.75
CA LEU A 245 16.89 -8.85 -16.85
C LEU A 245 18.25 -9.40 -17.25
N PHE A 246 18.87 -10.20 -16.39
CA PHE A 246 20.00 -11.07 -16.70
C PHE A 246 19.53 -12.51 -16.85
N PHE A 247 19.83 -13.17 -17.95
CA PHE A 247 19.46 -14.55 -18.16
C PHE A 247 20.70 -15.44 -18.34
N VAL A 248 20.82 -16.44 -17.46
CA VAL A 248 21.93 -17.41 -17.48
C VAL A 248 21.41 -18.73 -18.09
N GLU A 249 21.55 -18.87 -19.40
CA GLU A 249 20.99 -19.98 -20.19
C GLU A 249 21.39 -21.36 -19.65
N LYS A 250 22.68 -21.55 -19.33
CA LYS A 250 23.22 -22.83 -18.83
C LYS A 250 22.43 -23.39 -17.64
N TYR A 251 21.96 -22.54 -16.75
CA TYR A 251 21.24 -22.91 -15.54
C TYR A 251 19.75 -22.63 -15.61
N GLN A 252 19.28 -21.99 -16.68
CA GLN A 252 17.91 -21.50 -16.83
C GLN A 252 17.47 -20.62 -15.65
N ILE A 253 18.37 -19.73 -15.25
CA ILE A 253 18.13 -18.77 -14.17
C ILE A 253 17.99 -17.38 -14.77
N ALA A 254 16.89 -16.69 -14.45
CA ALA A 254 16.76 -15.26 -14.67
C ALA A 254 17.03 -14.52 -13.35
N ILE A 255 17.81 -13.45 -13.39
CA ILE A 255 18.11 -12.58 -12.26
C ILE A 255 17.60 -11.18 -12.60
N ASN A 256 16.77 -10.63 -11.75
CA ASN A 256 16.04 -9.38 -11.95
C ASN A 256 16.32 -8.41 -10.80
N PRO A 257 17.43 -7.63 -10.83
CA PRO A 257 17.61 -6.53 -9.92
C PRO A 257 16.63 -5.40 -10.21
N VAL A 258 16.10 -4.81 -9.15
CA VAL A 258 15.19 -3.66 -9.16
C VAL A 258 15.70 -2.58 -8.23
N CYS A 259 15.51 -1.34 -8.61
CA CYS A 259 15.82 -0.18 -7.79
C CYS A 259 14.72 0.87 -7.95
N ARG A 260 14.38 1.53 -6.86
CA ARG A 260 13.41 2.61 -6.80
C ARG A 260 13.97 3.76 -5.99
N LEU A 261 13.72 4.97 -6.45
CA LEU A 261 14.05 6.23 -5.81
C LEU A 261 12.76 7.05 -5.69
N ASP A 262 12.40 7.42 -4.47
CA ASP A 262 11.28 8.29 -4.16
C ASP A 262 11.77 9.67 -3.80
N ILE A 263 11.20 10.68 -4.43
CA ILE A 263 11.44 12.11 -4.17
C ILE A 263 10.21 12.64 -3.46
N LEU A 264 10.36 12.98 -2.19
CA LEU A 264 9.26 13.36 -1.33
C LEU A 264 9.08 14.87 -1.33
N MET A 265 7.83 15.34 -1.26
CA MET A 265 7.54 16.77 -1.10
C MET A 265 7.62 17.23 0.37
N LYS A 266 7.52 16.28 1.31
CA LYS A 266 7.63 16.51 2.75
C LYS A 266 8.36 15.33 3.37
N GLU A 267 9.22 15.58 4.32
CA GLU A 267 9.91 14.53 5.08
C GLU A 267 8.89 13.63 5.80
N ARG A 268 9.04 12.32 5.64
CA ARG A 268 8.31 11.36 6.47
C ARG A 268 9.02 11.30 7.82
N THR A 269 8.28 11.25 8.90
CA THR A 269 8.76 11.34 10.29
C THR A 269 9.70 10.22 10.75
N ILE A 270 10.19 9.38 9.84
CA ILE A 270 11.07 8.25 10.14
C ILE A 270 12.43 8.51 9.50
N ASP A 271 13.50 8.34 10.25
CA ASP A 271 14.92 8.62 9.96
C ASP A 271 15.56 7.94 8.72
N SER A 272 14.78 7.63 7.70
CA SER A 272 15.22 6.85 6.53
C SER A 272 15.53 7.67 5.28
N SER A 273 15.29 8.97 5.31
CA SER A 273 15.45 9.81 4.13
C SER A 273 16.88 10.36 4.03
N LEU A 274 17.49 10.19 2.88
CA LEU A 274 18.68 10.96 2.51
C LEU A 274 18.23 12.36 2.12
N LEU A 275 18.89 13.39 2.64
CA LEU A 275 18.62 14.78 2.26
C LEU A 275 19.54 15.19 1.12
N LEU A 276 18.98 15.51 -0.04
CA LEU A 276 19.68 16.21 -1.10
C LEU A 276 19.31 17.71 -1.00
N ASN A 277 20.17 18.47 -0.32
CA ASN A 277 19.88 19.80 0.21
C ASN A 277 18.69 19.75 1.21
N THR A 278 17.48 20.15 0.78
CA THR A 278 16.24 20.15 1.59
C THR A 278 15.20 19.14 1.07
N ILE A 279 15.55 18.37 0.02
CA ILE A 279 14.61 17.43 -0.61
C ILE A 279 14.84 16.04 -0.01
N PRO A 280 13.87 15.45 0.68
CA PRO A 280 13.99 14.10 1.20
C PRO A 280 13.91 13.08 0.04
N ILE A 281 14.85 12.14 0.03
CA ILE A 281 14.94 11.06 -0.96
C ILE A 281 14.98 9.73 -0.23
N GLU A 282 14.14 8.79 -0.64
CA GLU A 282 14.15 7.41 -0.16
C GLU A 282 14.63 6.48 -1.29
N ILE A 283 15.47 5.51 -0.94
CA ILE A 283 15.97 4.51 -1.88
C ILE A 283 15.56 3.14 -1.39
N SER A 284 14.96 2.35 -2.27
CA SER A 284 14.66 0.94 -2.06
C SER A 284 15.13 0.10 -3.23
N GLY A 285 15.31 -1.19 -3.01
CA GLY A 285 15.75 -2.09 -4.06
C GLY A 285 15.52 -3.55 -3.72
N GLY A 286 15.72 -4.42 -4.70
CA GLY A 286 15.59 -5.84 -4.50
C GLY A 286 16.16 -6.66 -5.66
N ILE A 287 16.23 -7.96 -5.46
CA ILE A 287 16.65 -8.91 -6.48
C ILE A 287 15.69 -10.10 -6.45
N GLU A 288 15.18 -10.49 -7.62
CA GLU A 288 14.46 -11.74 -7.82
C GLU A 288 15.30 -12.69 -8.68
N ALA A 289 15.46 -13.91 -8.20
CA ALA A 289 16.01 -15.05 -8.97
C ALA A 289 14.88 -16.00 -9.34
N ILE A 290 14.77 -16.34 -10.63
CA ILE A 290 13.75 -17.25 -11.16
C ILE A 290 14.45 -18.47 -11.77
N TYR A 291 14.21 -19.65 -11.21
CA TYR A 291 14.73 -20.91 -11.71
C TYR A 291 13.67 -21.64 -12.54
N LYS A 292 14.03 -21.97 -13.79
CA LYS A 292 13.19 -22.71 -14.75
C LYS A 292 11.77 -22.14 -14.90
N ARG A 293 11.58 -20.85 -14.68
CA ARG A 293 10.27 -20.15 -14.67
C ARG A 293 9.25 -20.71 -13.67
N LYS A 294 9.69 -21.46 -12.67
CA LYS A 294 8.80 -22.15 -11.72
C LYS A 294 9.08 -21.84 -10.26
N ILE A 295 10.33 -21.59 -9.90
CA ILE A 295 10.73 -21.33 -8.52
C ILE A 295 11.27 -19.91 -8.46
N PHE A 296 10.82 -19.15 -7.48
CA PHE A 296 11.15 -17.74 -7.29
C PHE A 296 11.79 -17.55 -5.91
N ALA A 297 12.91 -16.86 -5.85
CA ALA A 297 13.54 -16.44 -4.61
C ALA A 297 13.79 -14.92 -4.67
N ARG A 298 13.51 -14.20 -3.59
CA ARG A 298 13.53 -12.75 -3.57
C ARG A 298 14.15 -12.22 -2.29
N VAL A 299 14.81 -11.09 -2.40
CA VAL A 299 15.26 -10.27 -1.28
C VAL A 299 15.06 -8.81 -1.65
N GLY A 300 14.62 -8.02 -0.69
CA GLY A 300 14.41 -6.58 -0.85
C GLY A 300 14.91 -5.81 0.35
N LEU A 301 15.25 -4.55 0.13
CA LEU A 301 15.71 -3.60 1.13
C LEU A 301 14.83 -2.35 1.08
N TYR A 302 14.16 -2.05 2.18
CA TYR A 302 13.35 -0.86 2.36
C TYR A 302 14.21 0.36 2.70
N PRO A 303 13.71 1.60 2.48
CA PRO A 303 14.41 2.81 2.88
C PRO A 303 14.73 2.86 4.39
N SER A 304 13.88 2.27 5.23
CA SER A 304 14.09 2.14 6.68
C SER A 304 15.23 1.20 7.08
N GLY A 305 15.84 0.50 6.11
CA GLY A 305 16.81 -0.56 6.39
C GLY A 305 16.18 -1.92 6.69
N ALA A 306 14.85 -2.02 6.74
CA ALA A 306 14.15 -3.28 6.89
C ALA A 306 14.40 -4.19 5.67
N ILE A 307 14.53 -5.50 5.91
CA ILE A 307 14.80 -6.50 4.88
C ILE A 307 13.55 -7.33 4.66
N SER A 308 13.15 -7.47 3.40
CA SER A 308 12.13 -8.42 3.00
C SER A 308 12.75 -9.61 2.26
N THR A 309 12.15 -10.78 2.47
CA THR A 309 12.52 -12.01 1.75
C THR A 309 11.27 -12.65 1.19
N GLY A 310 11.40 -13.46 0.14
CA GLY A 310 10.26 -14.16 -0.43
C GLY A 310 10.64 -15.39 -1.21
N LEU A 311 9.74 -16.35 -1.18
CA LEU A 311 9.79 -17.57 -1.98
C LEU A 311 8.49 -17.74 -2.74
N GLY A 312 8.55 -18.32 -3.93
CA GLY A 312 7.35 -18.61 -4.72
C GLY A 312 7.53 -19.84 -5.58
N ILE A 313 6.40 -20.46 -5.90
CA ILE A 313 6.35 -21.63 -6.80
C ILE A 313 5.18 -21.46 -7.76
N LEU A 314 5.45 -21.70 -9.04
CA LEU A 314 4.43 -21.86 -10.07
C LEU A 314 4.17 -23.35 -10.33
N TRP A 315 2.97 -23.78 -9.99
CA TRP A 315 2.48 -25.11 -10.29
C TRP A 315 1.29 -25.03 -11.27
N GLU A 316 1.54 -25.44 -12.51
CA GLU A 316 0.58 -25.32 -13.63
C GLU A 316 0.09 -23.86 -13.82
N ASN A 317 -1.11 -23.56 -13.37
CA ASN A 317 -1.77 -22.24 -13.50
C ASN A 317 -1.94 -21.52 -12.15
N ILE A 318 -1.35 -22.07 -11.09
CA ILE A 318 -1.43 -21.55 -9.73
C ILE A 318 -0.02 -21.11 -9.32
N THR A 319 0.11 -19.87 -8.87
CA THR A 319 1.34 -19.39 -8.22
C THR A 319 1.04 -19.23 -6.74
N ILE A 320 1.92 -19.76 -5.90
CA ILE A 320 1.89 -19.55 -4.45
C ILE A 320 3.16 -18.81 -4.09
N ASP A 321 3.01 -17.66 -3.47
CA ASP A 321 4.10 -16.80 -3.02
C ASP A 321 3.98 -16.56 -1.52
N TYR A 322 5.11 -16.58 -0.83
CA TYR A 322 5.25 -16.20 0.56
C TYR A 322 6.28 -15.10 0.69
N SER A 323 6.04 -14.13 1.55
CA SER A 323 7.05 -13.14 1.94
C SER A 323 7.07 -12.94 3.44
N TYR A 324 8.25 -12.59 3.92
CA TYR A 324 8.54 -12.25 5.30
C TYR A 324 9.33 -10.95 5.34
N LEU A 325 8.86 -10.00 6.13
CA LEU A 325 9.53 -8.73 6.37
C LEU A 325 10.13 -8.75 7.77
N ILE A 326 11.43 -8.51 7.84
CA ILE A 326 12.19 -8.34 9.08
C ILE A 326 12.34 -6.83 9.28
N ASP A 327 11.60 -6.27 10.21
CA ASP A 327 11.82 -4.91 10.65
C ASP A 327 12.81 -4.90 11.83
N ASN A 328 13.84 -4.06 11.73
CA ASN A 328 14.85 -3.89 12.79
C ASN A 328 14.38 -2.93 13.90
N SER A 329 13.07 -2.64 13.97
CA SER A 329 12.53 -1.82 15.04
C SER A 329 12.84 -2.44 16.40
N ILE A 330 13.19 -1.61 17.37
CA ILE A 330 13.63 -1.99 18.74
C ILE A 330 12.58 -2.86 19.46
N SER A 331 11.35 -2.87 19.01
CA SER A 331 10.25 -3.62 19.64
C SER A 331 10.21 -5.12 19.31
N GLY A 332 10.85 -5.58 18.21
CA GLY A 332 10.83 -7.00 17.80
C GLY A 332 9.43 -7.57 17.53
N ILE A 333 8.39 -6.72 17.50
CA ILE A 333 6.97 -7.10 17.40
C ILE A 333 6.47 -7.04 15.95
N ASP A 334 7.23 -6.41 15.05
CA ASP A 334 6.80 -6.14 13.67
C ASP A 334 7.09 -7.29 12.68
N GLU A 335 6.89 -8.53 13.12
CA GLU A 335 6.86 -9.65 12.19
C GLU A 335 5.70 -9.48 11.21
N ASN A 336 6.01 -9.55 9.92
CA ASN A 336 5.03 -9.37 8.86
C ASN A 336 5.12 -10.55 7.87
N HIS A 337 4.06 -11.34 7.85
CA HIS A 337 3.92 -12.52 7.01
C HIS A 337 2.87 -12.29 5.94
N LEU A 338 3.19 -12.57 4.68
CA LEU A 338 2.24 -12.52 3.59
C LEU A 338 2.22 -13.85 2.83
N ILE A 339 1.03 -14.30 2.48
CA ILE A 339 0.82 -15.39 1.55
C ILE A 339 -0.06 -14.89 0.42
N THR A 340 0.36 -15.15 -0.82
CA THR A 340 -0.43 -14.82 -2.02
C THR A 340 -0.67 -16.07 -2.84
N ILE A 341 -1.91 -16.27 -3.26
CA ILE A 341 -2.30 -17.27 -4.26
C ILE A 341 -2.77 -16.53 -5.50
N SER A 342 -2.14 -16.79 -6.64
CA SER A 342 -2.50 -16.21 -7.93
C SER A 342 -2.97 -17.28 -8.90
N LEU A 343 -4.07 -17.03 -9.61
CA LEU A 343 -4.72 -17.95 -10.53
C LEU A 343 -4.85 -17.32 -11.91
N SER A 344 -4.62 -18.09 -12.97
CA SER A 344 -4.94 -17.66 -14.34
C SER A 344 -6.45 -17.60 -14.53
N SER A 345 -6.96 -16.47 -15.00
CA SER A 345 -8.37 -16.27 -15.30
C SER A 345 -8.89 -17.25 -16.36
N ASP A 346 -8.08 -17.56 -17.38
CA ASP A 346 -8.43 -18.53 -18.43
C ASP A 346 -8.57 -19.96 -17.90
N TRP A 347 -7.75 -20.34 -16.92
CA TRP A 347 -7.86 -21.64 -16.28
C TRP A 347 -9.16 -21.75 -15.48
N ILE A 348 -9.54 -20.70 -14.76
CA ILE A 348 -10.80 -20.64 -14.01
C ILE A 348 -11.99 -20.76 -14.98
N LYS A 349 -11.99 -19.97 -16.07
CA LYS A 349 -13.04 -20.04 -17.11
C LYS A 349 -13.18 -21.47 -17.67
N LYS A 350 -12.06 -22.15 -17.96
CA LYS A 350 -12.09 -23.52 -18.52
C LYS A 350 -12.54 -24.58 -17.52
N LYS A 351 -12.08 -24.52 -16.25
CA LYS A 351 -12.40 -25.56 -15.27
C LYS A 351 -13.73 -25.36 -14.53
N VAL A 352 -14.10 -24.12 -14.24
CA VAL A 352 -15.27 -23.80 -13.40
C VAL A 352 -16.50 -23.58 -14.28
N LEU A 353 -16.42 -22.71 -15.29
CA LEU A 353 -17.60 -22.37 -16.11
C LEU A 353 -18.04 -23.49 -17.07
N ASN A 354 -17.11 -24.36 -17.52
CA ASN A 354 -17.47 -25.53 -18.32
C ASN A 354 -18.07 -26.69 -17.53
N LYS A 355 -18.02 -26.66 -16.18
CA LYS A 355 -18.70 -27.64 -15.32
C LYS A 355 -20.11 -27.23 -14.92
N ILE A 356 -20.48 -25.98 -15.17
CA ILE A 356 -21.82 -25.41 -14.85
C ILE A 356 -22.75 -25.49 -16.06
N LYS A 357 -22.20 -25.79 -17.25
CA LYS A 357 -22.95 -26.18 -18.46
C LYS A 357 -23.08 -27.71 -18.54
#